data_1d811b7651565a4da0693cb3cd6e700d
#
_entry.id   1d811b7651565a4da0693cb3cd6e700d
#
_cell.length_a   1.000
_cell.length_b   1.000
_cell.length_c   1.000
_cell.angle_alpha   90.00
_cell.angle_beta   90.00
_cell.angle_gamma   90.00
#
_symmetry.space_group_name_H-M   'P 1'
#
loop_
_entity.id
_entity.type
_entity.pdbx_description
1 polymer ?
#
loop_
_entity_poly.entity_id
_entity_poly.type
_entity_poly.pdbx_seq_one_letter_code
_entity_poly.pdbx_strand_id
1 'polypeptide(L)'
;MDKLFNYKLKPMKHQEKAYDLSEDKEYFAYLCDMGTGKTKMFLDDCANLVTKGKIQACVVIAPKGVYRNWENVEIPKHFTDDIDKVILTWDSNNRTKNREILLEDFLKPCAQFKFFIINKEALSASKRAVEYLTKFVMSNKCVVTIDESTCIK
;
A
#
# COMPACT_ATOMS: atom_id res chain seq x y z
N MET A 1 -19.92 -12.30 6.13
CA MET A 1 -18.62 -12.98 6.28
C MET A 1 -17.94 -12.51 7.56
N ASP A 2 -17.60 -13.41 8.44
CA ASP A 2 -16.89 -13.05 9.66
C ASP A 2 -15.48 -12.61 9.28
N LYS A 3 -15.18 -11.33 9.45
CA LYS A 3 -13.85 -10.79 9.17
C LYS A 3 -12.89 -11.13 10.29
N LEU A 4 -11.67 -11.51 9.90
CA LEU A 4 -10.62 -11.92 10.82
C LEU A 4 -9.89 -10.74 11.49
N PHE A 5 -10.36 -9.52 11.33
CA PHE A 5 -9.80 -8.32 11.92
C PHE A 5 -10.87 -7.28 12.25
N ASN A 6 -10.60 -6.36 13.16
CA ASN A 6 -11.47 -5.27 13.49
C ASN A 6 -11.22 -4.06 12.57
N TYR A 7 -12.27 -3.54 11.96
CA TYR A 7 -12.15 -2.29 11.22
C TYR A 7 -11.76 -1.14 12.13
N LYS A 8 -10.81 -0.33 11.70
CA LYS A 8 -10.51 0.92 12.39
C LYS A 8 -11.66 1.92 12.29
N LEU A 9 -12.29 1.98 11.13
CA LEU A 9 -13.51 2.73 10.88
C LEU A 9 -14.51 1.79 10.20
N LYS A 10 -15.75 1.75 10.71
CA LYS A 10 -16.80 0.92 10.12
C LYS A 10 -17.04 1.33 8.65
N PRO A 11 -17.05 0.39 7.71
CA PRO A 11 -17.32 0.68 6.31
C PRO A 11 -18.77 1.12 6.09
N MET A 12 -18.99 1.96 5.09
CA MET A 12 -20.32 2.30 4.61
C MET A 12 -20.86 1.18 3.70
N LYS A 13 -22.18 1.10 3.53
CA LYS A 13 -22.82 0.04 2.71
C LYS A 13 -22.23 -0.12 1.29
N HIS A 14 -21.92 1.00 0.62
CA HIS A 14 -21.30 0.95 -0.71
C HIS A 14 -19.85 0.43 -0.68
N GLN A 15 -19.13 0.66 0.41
CA GLN A 15 -17.78 0.15 0.61
C GLN A 15 -17.77 -1.35 0.89
N GLU A 16 -18.73 -1.83 1.69
CA GLU A 16 -18.93 -3.29 1.90
C GLU A 16 -19.23 -3.99 0.59
N LYS A 17 -20.12 -3.42 -0.23
CA LYS A 17 -20.46 -3.97 -1.54
C LYS A 17 -19.28 -3.98 -2.52
N ALA A 18 -18.46 -2.94 -2.53
CA ALA A 18 -17.24 -2.89 -3.33
C ALA A 18 -16.22 -3.94 -2.87
N TYR A 19 -16.10 -4.15 -1.56
CA TYR A 19 -15.27 -5.19 -0.98
C TYR A 19 -15.72 -6.59 -1.43
N ASP A 20 -17.02 -6.91 -1.34
CA ASP A 20 -17.55 -8.20 -1.78
C ASP A 20 -17.24 -8.49 -3.26
N LEU A 21 -17.15 -7.45 -4.09
CA LEU A 21 -16.80 -7.56 -5.50
C LEU A 21 -15.28 -7.77 -5.73
N SER A 22 -14.44 -7.27 -4.84
CA SER A 22 -12.97 -7.33 -4.98
C SER A 22 -12.34 -8.53 -4.29
N GLU A 23 -12.99 -9.10 -3.28
CA GLU A 23 -12.42 -10.05 -2.31
C GLU A 23 -11.63 -11.20 -2.91
N ASP A 24 -12.11 -11.79 -4.02
CA ASP A 24 -11.50 -12.94 -4.67
C ASP A 24 -10.83 -12.60 -6.01
N LYS A 25 -10.60 -11.31 -6.28
CA LYS A 25 -10.01 -10.87 -7.53
C LYS A 25 -8.50 -10.63 -7.40
N GLU A 26 -7.75 -11.20 -8.31
CA GLU A 26 -6.32 -10.95 -8.43
C GLU A 26 -6.03 -9.51 -8.91
N TYR A 27 -6.91 -8.98 -9.76
CA TYR A 27 -6.87 -7.61 -10.27
C TYR A 27 -8.23 -6.96 -10.09
N PHE A 28 -8.25 -5.78 -9.51
CA PHE A 28 -9.50 -5.01 -9.31
C PHE A 28 -9.27 -3.50 -9.43
N ALA A 29 -10.20 -2.80 -10.05
CA ALA A 29 -10.19 -1.35 -10.18
C ALA A 29 -11.41 -0.73 -9.46
N TYR A 30 -11.15 0.13 -8.48
CA TYR A 30 -12.18 0.92 -7.81
C TYR A 30 -12.49 2.17 -8.65
N LEU A 31 -13.36 2.01 -9.63
CA LEU A 31 -13.83 3.11 -10.51
C LEU A 31 -15.00 3.83 -9.85
N CYS A 32 -14.72 4.55 -8.80
CA CYS A 32 -15.69 5.29 -7.99
C CYS A 32 -15.41 6.79 -8.07
N ASP A 33 -16.43 7.60 -7.79
CA ASP A 33 -16.29 9.04 -7.72
C ASP A 33 -15.31 9.50 -6.62
N MET A 34 -14.86 10.74 -6.71
CA MET A 34 -14.03 11.36 -5.68
C MET A 34 -14.78 11.38 -4.34
N GLY A 35 -14.07 11.17 -3.24
CA GLY A 35 -14.65 11.20 -1.89
C GLY A 35 -15.45 9.96 -1.46
N THR A 36 -15.52 8.92 -2.26
CA THR A 36 -16.23 7.66 -1.91
C THR A 36 -15.45 6.74 -0.97
N GLY A 37 -14.22 7.10 -0.64
CA GLY A 37 -13.37 6.33 0.28
C GLY A 37 -12.66 5.13 -0.37
N LYS A 38 -12.21 5.27 -1.62
CA LYS A 38 -11.44 4.23 -2.34
C LYS A 38 -10.24 3.73 -1.56
N THR A 39 -9.50 4.64 -0.95
CA THR A 39 -8.32 4.32 -0.12
C THR A 39 -8.69 3.42 1.05
N LYS A 40 -9.79 3.72 1.73
CA LYS A 40 -10.30 2.88 2.82
C LYS A 40 -10.68 1.48 2.33
N MET A 41 -11.42 1.39 1.22
CA MET A 41 -11.81 0.11 0.63
C MET A 41 -10.59 -0.76 0.32
N PHE A 42 -9.57 -0.17 -0.28
CA PHE A 42 -8.31 -0.86 -0.57
C PHE A 42 -7.57 -1.28 0.70
N LEU A 43 -7.47 -0.42 1.71
CA LEU A 43 -6.79 -0.75 2.96
C LEU A 43 -7.51 -1.84 3.76
N ASP A 44 -8.83 -1.88 3.74
CA ASP A 44 -9.63 -2.95 4.35
C ASP A 44 -9.42 -4.29 3.59
N ASP A 45 -9.37 -4.25 2.26
CA ASP A 45 -9.06 -5.42 1.43
C ASP A 45 -7.63 -5.92 1.69
N CYS A 46 -6.68 -5.01 1.80
CA CYS A 46 -5.30 -5.30 2.18
C CYS A 46 -5.22 -6.03 3.53
N ALA A 47 -5.93 -5.54 4.55
CA ALA A 47 -5.99 -6.16 5.87
C ALA A 47 -6.57 -7.58 5.81
N ASN A 48 -7.60 -7.79 5.01
CA ASN A 48 -8.17 -9.12 4.78
C ASN A 48 -7.18 -10.09 4.12
N LEU A 49 -6.44 -9.64 3.11
CA LEU A 49 -5.42 -10.44 2.44
C LEU A 49 -4.28 -10.82 3.38
N VAL A 50 -3.86 -9.90 4.26
CA VAL A 50 -2.85 -10.17 5.28
C VAL A 50 -3.32 -11.23 6.27
N THR A 51 -4.54 -11.09 6.80
CA THR A 51 -5.09 -12.04 7.79
C THR A 51 -5.31 -13.43 7.20
N LYS A 52 -5.58 -13.51 5.90
CA LYS A 52 -5.64 -14.78 5.15
C LYS A 52 -4.25 -15.34 4.79
N GLY A 53 -3.16 -14.66 5.14
CA GLY A 53 -1.80 -15.08 4.81
C GLY A 53 -1.44 -15.01 3.33
N LYS A 54 -2.23 -14.27 2.53
CA LYS A 54 -2.02 -14.15 1.07
C LYS A 54 -0.92 -13.17 0.68
N ILE A 55 -0.70 -12.14 1.49
CA ILE A 55 0.32 -11.10 1.26
C ILE A 55 1.12 -10.80 2.53
N GLN A 56 2.33 -10.28 2.34
CA GLN A 56 3.25 -9.86 3.39
C GLN A 56 3.57 -8.37 3.32
N ALA A 57 3.29 -7.75 2.18
CA ALA A 57 3.60 -6.35 1.93
C ALA A 57 2.61 -5.70 0.96
N CYS A 58 2.58 -4.39 1.00
CA CYS A 58 1.82 -3.55 0.08
C CYS A 58 2.74 -2.49 -0.53
N VAL A 59 2.69 -2.34 -1.84
CA VAL A 59 3.31 -1.23 -2.56
C VAL A 59 2.23 -0.22 -2.95
N VAL A 60 2.45 1.03 -2.58
CA VAL A 60 1.59 2.15 -2.97
C VAL A 60 2.34 3.03 -3.96
N ILE A 61 1.82 3.15 -5.16
CA ILE A 61 2.33 4.07 -6.19
C ILE A 61 1.33 5.22 -6.34
N ALA A 62 1.75 6.43 -6.01
CA ALA A 62 0.90 7.61 -6.02
C ALA A 62 1.62 8.82 -6.63
N PRO A 63 0.90 9.88 -7.06
CA PRO A 63 1.52 11.11 -7.52
C PRO A 63 2.37 11.79 -6.43
N LYS A 64 3.44 12.47 -6.84
CA LYS A 64 4.40 13.14 -5.93
C LYS A 64 3.72 14.08 -4.91
N GLY A 65 2.65 14.75 -5.32
CA GLY A 65 1.91 15.68 -4.45
C GLY A 65 1.14 15.02 -3.31
N VAL A 66 0.84 13.72 -3.41
CA VAL A 66 -0.06 13.02 -2.47
C VAL A 66 0.54 11.76 -1.84
N TYR A 67 1.65 11.23 -2.34
CA TYR A 67 2.17 9.94 -1.88
C TYR A 67 2.52 9.92 -0.38
N ARG A 68 3.02 11.03 0.18
CA ARG A 68 3.32 11.15 1.62
C ARG A 68 2.05 11.19 2.48
N ASN A 69 0.91 11.54 1.90
CA ASN A 69 -0.38 11.52 2.60
C ASN A 69 -0.79 10.09 3.00
N TRP A 70 -0.37 9.10 2.23
CA TRP A 70 -0.58 7.70 2.58
C TRP A 70 0.05 7.32 3.91
N GLU A 71 1.31 7.71 4.13
CA GLU A 71 2.03 7.47 5.39
C GLU A 71 1.44 8.25 6.56
N ASN A 72 1.19 9.54 6.35
CA ASN A 72 0.87 10.48 7.42
C ASN A 72 -0.62 10.47 7.82
N VAL A 73 -1.51 10.15 6.90
CA VAL A 73 -2.96 10.28 7.09
C VAL A 73 -3.71 8.99 6.78
N GLU A 74 -3.59 8.45 5.57
CA GLU A 74 -4.49 7.41 5.09
C GLU A 74 -4.30 6.07 5.83
N ILE A 75 -3.07 5.58 5.93
CA ILE A 75 -2.78 4.33 6.64
C ILE A 75 -3.09 4.46 8.13
N PRO A 76 -2.66 5.52 8.86
CA PRO A 76 -3.02 5.70 10.25
C PRO A 76 -4.52 5.82 10.51
N LYS A 77 -5.27 6.38 9.58
CA LYS A 77 -6.71 6.61 9.72
C LYS A 77 -7.54 5.36 9.41
N HIS A 78 -7.15 4.57 8.43
CA HIS A 78 -8.01 3.54 7.85
C HIS A 78 -7.52 2.10 8.05
N PHE A 79 -6.22 1.87 8.13
CA PHE A 79 -5.70 0.52 8.30
C PHE A 79 -5.89 0.03 9.73
N THR A 80 -6.32 -1.22 9.89
CA THR A 80 -6.59 -1.80 11.22
C THR A 80 -5.39 -1.77 12.15
N ASP A 81 -5.64 -1.59 13.45
CA ASP A 81 -4.61 -1.66 14.49
C ASP A 81 -4.28 -3.10 14.93
N ASP A 82 -5.09 -4.08 14.49
CA ASP A 82 -4.86 -5.50 14.79
C ASP A 82 -3.63 -6.09 14.07
N ILE A 83 -3.13 -5.40 13.05
CA ILE A 83 -1.98 -5.83 12.26
C ILE A 83 -0.81 -4.89 12.52
N ASP A 84 0.26 -5.43 13.09
CA ASP A 84 1.50 -4.69 13.27
C ASP A 84 2.15 -4.39 11.92
N LYS A 85 2.57 -3.15 11.71
CA LYS A 85 3.04 -2.64 10.41
C LYS A 85 4.24 -1.74 10.51
N VAL A 86 5.00 -1.70 9.45
CA VAL A 86 6.11 -0.77 9.24
C VAL A 86 5.96 -0.10 7.86
N ILE A 87 6.23 1.18 7.80
CA ILE A 87 6.05 2.01 6.60
C ILE A 87 7.40 2.57 6.17
N LEU A 88 7.74 2.41 4.91
CA LEU A 88 8.86 3.08 4.26
C LEU A 88 8.35 3.90 3.09
N THR A 89 8.61 5.20 3.13
CA THR A 89 8.30 6.13 2.05
C THR A 89 9.56 6.49 1.28
N TRP A 90 9.54 6.32 -0.04
CA TRP A 90 10.67 6.65 -0.90
C TRP A 90 10.98 8.15 -0.88
N ASP A 91 12.24 8.49 -0.72
CA ASP A 91 12.73 9.85 -0.82
C ASP A 91 13.95 9.88 -1.75
N SER A 92 13.76 10.40 -2.96
CA SER A 92 14.81 10.48 -3.98
C SER A 92 15.99 11.38 -3.58
N ASN A 93 15.76 12.31 -2.68
CA ASN A 93 16.76 13.27 -2.23
C ASN A 93 17.61 12.73 -1.06
N ASN A 94 17.10 11.73 -0.35
CA ASN A 94 17.81 11.16 0.79
C ASN A 94 18.69 9.99 0.35
N ARG A 95 19.99 10.26 0.21
CA ARG A 95 21.02 9.28 -0.17
C ARG A 95 22.10 9.12 0.89
N THR A 96 21.76 9.37 2.15
CA THR A 96 22.70 9.18 3.25
C THR A 96 23.00 7.69 3.47
N LYS A 97 24.17 7.40 4.04
CA LYS A 97 24.56 6.02 4.39
C LYS A 97 23.56 5.36 5.31
N ASN A 98 23.02 6.09 6.28
CA ASN A 98 21.97 5.57 7.18
C ASN A 98 20.69 5.22 6.43
N ARG A 99 20.33 6.00 5.41
CA ARG A 99 19.17 5.72 4.57
C ARG A 99 19.35 4.45 3.74
N GLU A 100 20.53 4.24 3.19
CA GLU A 100 20.85 3.02 2.43
C GLU A 100 20.77 1.78 3.33
N ILE A 101 21.28 1.85 4.55
CA ILE A 101 21.15 0.77 5.55
C ILE A 101 19.67 0.47 5.84
N LEU A 102 18.87 1.51 6.05
CA LEU A 102 17.43 1.37 6.30
C LEU A 102 16.72 0.69 5.12
N LEU A 103 17.03 1.10 3.88
CA LEU A 103 16.47 0.50 2.67
C LEU A 103 16.84 -0.99 2.56
N GLU A 104 18.07 -1.34 2.85
CA GLU A 104 18.54 -2.73 2.83
C GLU A 104 17.86 -3.57 3.92
N ASP A 105 17.73 -3.04 5.12
CA ASP A 105 17.07 -3.73 6.23
C ASP A 105 15.57 -3.93 5.97
N PHE A 106 14.95 -3.01 5.28
CA PHE A 106 13.53 -3.10 4.91
C PHE A 106 13.23 -4.23 3.91
N LEU A 107 14.22 -4.67 3.14
CA LEU A 107 14.10 -5.82 2.24
C LEU A 107 14.12 -7.15 2.98
N LYS A 108 14.69 -7.20 4.19
CA LYS A 108 14.83 -8.45 4.97
C LYS A 108 13.48 -8.93 5.48
N PRO A 109 13.26 -10.25 5.65
CA PRO A 109 12.05 -10.78 6.25
C PRO A 109 11.83 -10.21 7.65
N CYS A 110 10.59 -9.85 7.98
CA CYS A 110 10.17 -9.47 9.31
C CYS A 110 8.74 -9.92 9.59
N ALA A 111 8.34 -9.93 10.88
CA ALA A 111 7.00 -10.32 11.28
C ALA A 111 5.93 -9.24 10.98
N GLN A 112 6.35 -7.99 10.83
CA GLN A 112 5.46 -6.86 10.58
C GLN A 112 5.02 -6.83 9.11
N PHE A 113 3.79 -6.37 8.87
CA PHE A 113 3.32 -6.07 7.53
C PHE A 113 4.02 -4.79 7.00
N LYS A 114 4.49 -4.83 5.77
CA LYS A 114 5.28 -3.74 5.19
C LYS A 114 4.45 -2.92 4.22
N PHE A 115 4.44 -1.61 4.41
CA PHE A 115 4.01 -0.66 3.39
C PHE A 115 5.22 0.02 2.75
N PHE A 116 5.37 -0.12 1.44
CA PHE A 116 6.35 0.64 0.66
C PHE A 116 5.62 1.66 -0.21
N ILE A 117 5.87 2.93 0.03
CA ILE A 117 5.19 4.04 -0.65
C ILE A 117 6.20 4.75 -1.55
N ILE A 118 5.87 4.88 -2.83
CA ILE A 118 6.73 5.52 -3.82
C ILE A 118 5.91 6.42 -4.75
N ASN A 119 6.49 7.53 -5.18
CA ASN A 119 5.85 8.38 -6.18
C ASN A 119 6.15 7.88 -7.61
N LYS A 120 5.16 8.02 -8.49
CA LYS A 120 5.27 7.57 -9.88
C LYS A 120 6.39 8.29 -10.65
N GLU A 121 6.65 9.55 -10.31
CA GLU A 121 7.69 10.37 -10.94
C GLU A 121 9.09 9.82 -10.63
N ALA A 122 9.32 9.30 -9.42
CA ALA A 122 10.57 8.63 -9.07
C ALA A 122 10.82 7.39 -9.93
N LEU A 123 9.78 6.62 -10.21
CA LEU A 123 9.88 5.43 -11.07
C LEU A 123 10.21 5.79 -12.52
N SER A 124 9.75 6.94 -13.00
CA SER A 124 10.06 7.42 -14.35
C SER A 124 11.45 8.04 -14.47
N ALA A 125 11.96 8.66 -13.40
CA ALA A 125 13.19 9.47 -13.42
C ALA A 125 14.41 8.76 -12.84
N SER A 126 14.25 7.70 -12.04
CA SER A 126 15.33 7.09 -11.27
C SER A 126 15.42 5.59 -11.47
N LYS A 127 16.49 5.15 -12.11
CA LYS A 127 16.83 3.72 -12.22
C LYS A 127 16.96 3.06 -10.84
N ARG A 128 17.53 3.76 -9.86
CA ARG A 128 17.68 3.30 -8.48
C ARG A 128 16.31 3.00 -7.83
N ALA A 129 15.30 3.86 -8.07
CA ALA A 129 13.95 3.66 -7.55
C ALA A 129 13.31 2.40 -8.15
N VAL A 130 13.45 2.19 -9.45
CA VAL A 130 12.95 0.98 -10.14
C VAL A 130 13.65 -0.27 -9.64
N GLU A 131 14.97 -0.25 -9.51
CA GLU A 131 15.76 -1.37 -9.01
C GLU A 131 15.37 -1.74 -7.57
N TYR A 132 15.16 -0.75 -6.71
CA TYR A 132 14.71 -0.99 -5.34
C TYR A 132 13.30 -1.58 -5.28
N LEU A 133 12.36 -1.00 -6.02
CA LEU A 133 10.99 -1.53 -6.11
C LEU A 133 11.01 -2.98 -6.61
N THR A 134 11.81 -3.29 -7.62
CA THR A 134 11.95 -4.64 -8.16
C THR A 134 12.45 -5.61 -7.08
N LYS A 135 13.50 -5.26 -6.35
CA LYS A 135 14.03 -6.06 -5.24
C LYS A 135 12.96 -6.28 -4.16
N PHE A 136 12.21 -5.24 -3.81
CA PHE A 136 11.16 -5.32 -2.80
C PHE A 136 10.05 -6.28 -3.20
N VAL A 137 9.53 -6.17 -4.42
CA VAL A 137 8.48 -7.06 -4.96
C VAL A 137 8.96 -8.49 -5.10
N MET A 138 10.21 -8.71 -5.48
CA MET A 138 10.81 -10.06 -5.58
C MET A 138 11.03 -10.71 -4.21
N SER A 139 11.20 -9.92 -3.16
CA SER A 139 11.49 -10.40 -1.80
C SER A 139 10.25 -10.61 -0.94
N ASN A 140 9.08 -10.13 -1.35
CA ASN A 140 7.85 -10.16 -0.57
C ASN A 140 6.65 -10.54 -1.44
N LYS A 141 5.69 -11.26 -0.88
CA LYS A 141 4.37 -11.41 -1.51
C LYS A 141 3.61 -10.10 -1.36
N CYS A 142 3.52 -9.34 -2.45
CA CYS A 142 2.97 -7.98 -2.43
C CYS A 142 1.63 -7.88 -3.12
N VAL A 143 0.77 -7.02 -2.57
CA VAL A 143 -0.27 -6.33 -3.36
C VAL A 143 0.28 -4.97 -3.80
N VAL A 144 -0.03 -4.56 -5.01
CA VAL A 144 0.38 -3.27 -5.57
C VAL A 144 -0.87 -2.45 -5.86
N THR A 145 -0.92 -1.24 -5.33
CA THR A 145 -1.96 -0.27 -5.67
C THR A 145 -1.39 0.94 -6.39
N ILE A 146 -2.14 1.43 -7.35
CA ILE A 146 -1.82 2.65 -8.09
C ILE A 146 -2.94 3.66 -7.82
N ASP A 147 -2.61 4.70 -7.08
CA ASP A 147 -3.51 5.80 -6.79
C ASP A 147 -3.54 6.79 -7.97
N GLU A 148 -4.73 7.28 -8.31
CA GLU A 148 -4.94 8.15 -9.47
C GLU A 148 -4.41 7.59 -10.79
N SER A 149 -4.82 6.37 -11.12
CA SER A 149 -4.40 5.65 -12.35
C SER A 149 -4.69 6.39 -13.66
N THR A 150 -5.60 7.36 -13.66
CA THR A 150 -5.89 8.24 -14.81
C THR A 150 -4.67 9.01 -15.33
N CYS A 151 -3.64 9.12 -14.53
CA CYS A 151 -2.38 9.75 -14.90
C CYS A 151 -1.37 8.79 -15.55
N ILE A 152 -1.71 7.52 -15.70
CA ILE A 152 -0.87 6.53 -16.38
C ILE A 152 -1.24 6.56 -17.88
N LYS A 153 -0.32 7.08 -18.67
CA LYS A 153 -0.41 7.03 -20.14
C LYS A 153 0.39 5.85 -20.66
#